data_b0789df8c63c0ce3b1cbd4f452804028
#
_entry.id   b0789df8c63c0ce3b1cbd4f452804028
#
_cell.length_a   1.000
_cell.length_b   1.000
_cell.length_c   1.000
_cell.angle_alpha   90.00
_cell.angle_beta   90.00
_cell.angle_gamma   90.00
#
_symmetry.space_group_name_H-M   'P 1'
#
loop_
_entity.id
_entity.type
_entity.pdbx_description
1 polymer ?
#
loop_
_entity_poly.entity_id
_entity_poly.type
_entity_poly.pdbx_seq_one_letter_code
_entity_poly.pdbx_strand_id
1 'polypeptide(L)'
;MEASPASGPRHLMDPHIFTSNFNNGIGRHKTYLCYEVERLDNGTSVKMDQHRGFLHNQAKNLLCGFYGRHAELRFLDLVPSLQLDPAQIYRVTWFISWSPCFSWGCAGEVRAFLQENTHVRLRIFAARIXDXDPLYKEALQMLRDAGAQVSIMTYDEFKHCWDTFVDHQGCPFQPWDGLDEHSQALSGRLRAILQNQGN
;
A
#
# COMPACT_ATOMS: atom_id res chain seq x y z
N MET A 1 12.64 0.63 -28.87
CA MET A 1 12.17 0.40 -28.51
C MET A 1 11.37 0.10 -28.03
N GLU A 2 11.35 -0.28 -27.65
CA GLU A 2 10.67 -0.68 -27.20
C GLU A 2 9.94 -0.66 -26.45
N ALA A 3 9.57 -1.15 -27.68
CA ALA A 3 8.76 -0.68 -26.62
C ALA A 3 8.70 -1.72 -25.58
N SER A 4 9.35 -1.48 -24.49
CA SER A 4 9.16 -2.31 -23.32
C SER A 4 7.71 -2.15 -22.84
N PRO A 5 7.19 -3.07 -22.04
CA PRO A 5 5.86 -2.91 -21.47
C PRO A 5 5.71 -1.58 -20.74
N ALA A 6 6.82 -1.09 -20.18
CA ALA A 6 6.78 0.16 -19.45
C ALA A 6 6.59 1.38 -20.36
N SER A 7 6.87 1.24 -21.66
CA SER A 7 6.72 2.39 -22.53
C SER A 7 5.33 2.48 -23.14
N GLY A 8 4.48 1.50 -22.96
CA GLY A 8 3.09 1.57 -23.37
C GLY A 8 2.28 2.41 -22.39
N PRO A 9 1.01 2.70 -22.72
CA PRO A 9 0.16 3.42 -21.77
C PRO A 9 0.06 2.63 -20.48
N ARG A 10 0.30 3.32 -19.38
CA ARG A 10 0.20 2.67 -18.07
C ARG A 10 -1.27 2.48 -17.72
N HIS A 11 -1.57 1.35 -17.08
CA HIS A 11 -2.92 1.11 -16.57
C HIS A 11 -3.21 2.06 -15.42
N LEU A 12 -4.30 2.81 -15.54
CA LEU A 12 -4.68 3.80 -14.54
C LEU A 12 -6.03 3.44 -13.94
N MET A 13 -6.21 3.85 -12.70
CA MET A 13 -7.42 3.53 -11.93
C MET A 13 -8.54 4.48 -12.31
N ASP A 14 -9.76 3.94 -12.44
CA ASP A 14 -10.95 4.76 -12.65
C ASP A 14 -11.12 5.74 -11.48
N PRO A 15 -11.42 7.03 -11.75
CA PRO A 15 -11.54 7.98 -10.64
C PRO A 15 -12.59 7.61 -9.61
N HIS A 16 -13.72 7.03 -10.03
CA HIS A 16 -14.74 6.64 -9.08
C HIS A 16 -14.27 5.48 -8.20
N ILE A 17 -13.52 4.54 -8.77
CA ILE A 17 -12.92 3.47 -8.00
C ILE A 17 -12.01 4.03 -6.92
N PHE A 18 -11.19 5.02 -7.30
CA PHE A 18 -10.28 5.61 -6.32
C PHE A 18 -11.04 6.29 -5.19
N THR A 19 -11.97 7.17 -5.52
CA THR A 19 -12.65 7.93 -4.48
C THR A 19 -13.48 7.02 -3.57
N SER A 20 -14.14 6.01 -4.14
CA SER A 20 -14.97 5.14 -3.30
C SER A 20 -14.14 4.23 -2.41
N ASN A 21 -12.94 3.83 -2.84
CA ASN A 21 -12.15 2.88 -2.07
C ASN A 21 -11.16 3.54 -1.13
N PHE A 22 -10.68 4.74 -1.45
CA PHE A 22 -9.71 5.42 -0.59
C PHE A 22 -10.34 6.45 0.34
N ASN A 23 -11.64 6.70 0.23
CA ASN A 23 -12.32 7.61 1.16
C ASN A 23 -12.10 7.12 2.59
N ASN A 24 -11.46 7.96 3.40
CA ASN A 24 -11.06 7.51 4.73
C ASN A 24 -12.18 7.60 5.76
N GLY A 25 -13.35 8.04 5.35
CA GLY A 25 -14.52 8.05 6.24
C GLY A 25 -15.51 6.94 5.97
N ILE A 26 -15.34 6.18 4.90
CA ILE A 26 -16.31 5.15 4.50
C ILE A 26 -15.56 3.88 4.16
N GLY A 27 -15.87 2.80 4.86
CA GLY A 27 -15.25 1.52 4.58
C GLY A 27 -15.82 0.84 3.34
N ARG A 28 -14.99 0.07 2.66
CA ARG A 28 -15.40 -0.75 1.53
C ARG A 28 -14.84 -2.15 1.74
N HIS A 29 -15.40 -3.11 1.02
CA HIS A 29 -14.97 -4.50 1.21
C HIS A 29 -13.64 -4.82 0.55
N LYS A 30 -13.35 -4.17 -0.57
CA LYS A 30 -12.10 -4.43 -1.27
C LYS A 30 -10.96 -3.66 -0.66
N THR A 31 -9.75 -4.17 -0.88
CA THR A 31 -8.53 -3.47 -0.55
C THR A 31 -7.80 -3.15 -1.84
N TYR A 32 -7.53 -1.87 -2.06
CA TYR A 32 -6.71 -1.41 -3.17
C TYR A 32 -5.35 -1.00 -2.65
N LEU A 33 -4.34 -1.28 -3.44
CA LEU A 33 -2.96 -1.02 -3.08
C LEU A 33 -2.28 -0.39 -4.29
N CYS A 34 -1.81 0.84 -4.14
CA CYS A 34 -0.96 1.50 -5.13
C CYS A 34 0.47 1.38 -4.65
N TYR A 35 1.39 1.13 -5.56
CA TYR A 35 2.79 0.95 -5.18
C TYR A 35 3.71 1.70 -6.10
N GLU A 36 4.83 2.12 -5.54
CA GLU A 36 5.92 2.68 -6.32
C GLU A 36 7.23 2.25 -5.69
N VAL A 37 8.27 2.24 -6.52
CA VAL A 37 9.60 1.77 -6.13
C VAL A 37 10.60 2.86 -6.44
N GLU A 38 11.52 3.10 -5.51
CA GLU A 38 12.63 4.03 -5.70
C GLU A 38 13.92 3.28 -5.40
N ARG A 39 14.96 3.55 -6.18
CA ARG A 39 16.30 3.09 -5.83
C ARG A 39 16.98 4.18 -5.00
N LEU A 40 17.53 3.80 -3.88
CA LEU A 40 18.22 4.74 -2.99
C LEU A 40 19.71 4.68 -3.30
N ASP A 41 20.28 5.83 -3.60
CA ASP A 41 21.67 5.91 -4.07
C ASP A 41 22.37 7.06 -3.37
N ASN A 42 23.13 6.75 -2.32
CA ASN A 42 23.94 7.74 -1.61
C ASN A 42 23.14 8.97 -1.18
N GLY A 43 22.02 8.71 -0.53
CA GLY A 43 21.21 9.80 0.00
C GLY A 43 20.25 10.42 -0.97
N THR A 44 20.27 10.02 -2.24
CA THR A 44 19.29 10.46 -3.21
C THR A 44 18.39 9.29 -3.58
N SER A 45 17.20 9.59 -4.05
CA SER A 45 16.30 8.55 -4.52
C SER A 45 16.03 8.75 -6.00
N VAL A 46 15.98 7.63 -6.72
CA VAL A 46 15.67 7.63 -8.14
C VAL A 46 14.38 6.86 -8.33
N LYS A 47 13.35 7.53 -8.80
CA LYS A 47 12.07 6.88 -9.03
C LYS A 47 12.17 5.93 -10.20
N MET A 48 11.58 4.74 -10.01
CA MET A 48 11.57 3.72 -11.05
C MET A 48 10.17 3.69 -11.64
N ASP A 49 9.94 4.52 -12.63
CA ASP A 49 8.59 4.72 -13.16
C ASP A 49 8.00 3.45 -13.74
N GLN A 50 8.84 2.52 -14.17
CA GLN A 50 8.37 1.25 -14.69
C GLN A 50 7.85 0.32 -13.61
N HIS A 51 8.16 0.62 -12.35
CA HIS A 51 7.85 -0.26 -11.23
C HIS A 51 6.77 0.34 -10.35
N ARG A 52 5.77 0.97 -10.96
CA ARG A 52 4.66 1.51 -10.19
C ARG A 52 3.35 1.06 -10.83
N GLY A 53 2.34 0.93 -9.99
CA GLY A 53 1.05 0.50 -10.46
C GLY A 53 0.10 0.32 -9.31
N PHE A 54 -1.01 -0.36 -9.57
CA PHE A 54 -1.95 -0.65 -8.50
C PHE A 54 -2.55 -2.04 -8.72
N LEU A 55 -3.08 -2.57 -7.62
CA LEU A 55 -3.75 -3.85 -7.65
C LEU A 55 -4.78 -3.87 -6.53
N HIS A 56 -5.58 -4.91 -6.48
CA HIS A 56 -6.53 -5.09 -5.39
C HIS A 56 -6.60 -6.57 -5.03
N ASN A 57 -7.26 -6.85 -3.91
CA ASN A 57 -7.41 -8.22 -3.46
C ASN A 57 -8.22 -9.02 -4.48
N GLN A 58 -7.94 -10.30 -4.57
CA GLN A 58 -8.76 -11.22 -5.35
C GLN A 58 -9.84 -11.80 -4.46
N ALA A 59 -11.08 -11.66 -4.89
CA ALA A 59 -12.20 -12.17 -4.12
C ALA A 59 -12.22 -13.69 -4.17
N LYS A 60 -12.79 -14.31 -3.13
CA LYS A 60 -12.91 -15.76 -3.14
C LYS A 60 -13.93 -16.17 -4.18
N ASN A 61 -13.74 -17.38 -4.70
CA ASN A 61 -14.62 -17.98 -5.67
C ASN A 61 -14.86 -19.42 -5.24
N LEU A 62 -15.97 -19.66 -4.57
CA LEU A 62 -16.21 -20.97 -3.99
C LEU A 62 -16.53 -22.02 -5.03
N LEU A 63 -16.94 -21.61 -6.23
CA LEU A 63 -17.21 -22.59 -7.29
C LEU A 63 -15.96 -23.34 -7.71
N CYS A 64 -14.79 -22.72 -7.61
CA CYS A 64 -13.54 -23.40 -7.95
C CYS A 64 -12.64 -23.59 -6.75
N GLY A 65 -13.15 -23.39 -5.54
CA GLY A 65 -12.38 -23.61 -4.33
C GLY A 65 -11.33 -22.56 -4.03
N PHE A 66 -11.41 -21.42 -4.67
CA PHE A 66 -10.44 -20.35 -4.45
C PHE A 66 -10.88 -19.49 -3.27
N TYR A 67 -10.02 -19.36 -2.27
CA TYR A 67 -10.35 -18.63 -1.04
C TYR A 67 -9.97 -17.16 -1.07
N GLY A 68 -9.45 -16.70 -2.19
CA GLY A 68 -9.09 -15.31 -2.34
C GLY A 68 -7.63 -15.06 -2.00
N ARG A 69 -7.17 -13.84 -2.27
CA ARG A 69 -5.80 -13.48 -1.93
C ARG A 69 -5.74 -11.98 -1.66
N HIS A 70 -5.23 -11.63 -0.50
CA HIS A 70 -5.19 -10.23 -0.09
C HIS A 70 -4.22 -9.43 -0.95
N ALA A 71 -4.45 -8.13 -1.03
CA ALA A 71 -3.67 -7.27 -1.90
C ALA A 71 -2.19 -7.29 -1.53
N GLU A 72 -1.88 -7.33 -0.24
CA GLU A 72 -0.49 -7.36 0.20
C GLU A 72 0.24 -8.57 -0.37
N LEU A 73 -0.42 -9.73 -0.32
CA LEU A 73 0.19 -10.96 -0.83
C LEU A 73 0.29 -10.95 -2.34
N ARG A 74 -0.68 -10.35 -3.00
CA ARG A 74 -0.58 -10.18 -4.45
C ARG A 74 0.61 -9.32 -4.82
N PHE A 75 0.89 -8.27 -4.02
CA PHE A 75 2.08 -7.47 -4.27
C PHE A 75 3.34 -8.32 -4.11
N LEU A 76 3.42 -9.11 -3.04
CA LEU A 76 4.60 -9.95 -2.86
C LEU A 76 4.77 -10.93 -4.02
N ASP A 77 3.67 -11.41 -4.60
CA ASP A 77 3.73 -12.30 -5.76
C ASP A 77 4.37 -11.62 -6.97
N LEU A 78 4.20 -10.32 -7.12
CA LEU A 78 4.73 -9.65 -8.31
C LEU A 78 6.17 -9.18 -8.14
N VAL A 79 6.71 -9.20 -6.92
CA VAL A 79 8.05 -8.66 -6.68
C VAL A 79 9.11 -9.34 -7.57
N PRO A 80 9.11 -10.66 -7.78
CA PRO A 80 10.12 -11.21 -8.68
C PRO A 80 10.13 -10.60 -10.07
N SER A 81 8.97 -10.19 -10.58
CA SER A 81 8.92 -9.57 -11.91
C SER A 81 9.54 -8.18 -11.93
N LEU A 82 9.74 -7.55 -10.78
CA LEU A 82 10.40 -6.26 -10.73
C LEU A 82 11.91 -6.38 -10.95
N GLN A 83 12.47 -7.57 -10.76
CA GLN A 83 13.88 -7.85 -11.01
C GLN A 83 14.79 -6.88 -10.27
N LEU A 84 14.52 -6.69 -8.98
CA LEU A 84 15.34 -5.82 -8.16
C LEU A 84 16.73 -6.43 -7.96
N ASP A 85 17.74 -5.59 -7.99
CA ASP A 85 19.12 -6.02 -7.86
C ASP A 85 19.49 -6.10 -6.37
N PRO A 86 19.84 -7.28 -5.85
CA PRO A 86 20.17 -7.38 -4.41
C PRO A 86 21.36 -6.53 -3.98
N ALA A 87 22.19 -6.07 -4.93
CA ALA A 87 23.29 -5.18 -4.61
C ALA A 87 22.90 -3.73 -4.46
N GLN A 88 21.64 -3.39 -4.74
CA GLN A 88 21.11 -2.04 -4.62
C GLN A 88 20.12 -1.99 -3.47
N ILE A 89 19.86 -0.79 -2.98
CA ILE A 89 18.87 -0.57 -1.92
C ILE A 89 17.65 0.10 -2.54
N TYR A 90 16.49 -0.42 -2.21
CA TYR A 90 15.23 0.10 -2.75
C TYR A 90 14.29 0.48 -1.63
N ARG A 91 13.46 1.48 -1.89
CA ARG A 91 12.32 1.77 -1.04
C ARG A 91 11.05 1.51 -1.83
N VAL A 92 10.22 0.63 -1.31
CA VAL A 92 8.89 0.34 -1.84
C VAL A 92 7.90 1.12 -1.00
N THR A 93 7.01 1.85 -1.65
CA THR A 93 5.95 2.56 -0.94
C THR A 93 4.61 1.97 -1.35
N TRP A 94 3.80 1.64 -0.36
CA TRP A 94 2.41 1.24 -0.55
C TRP A 94 1.50 2.36 -0.11
N PHE A 95 0.47 2.62 -0.92
CA PHE A 95 -0.68 3.41 -0.51
C PHE A 95 -1.85 2.44 -0.53
N ILE A 96 -2.34 2.06 0.64
CA ILE A 96 -3.25 0.94 0.75
C ILE A 96 -4.54 1.41 1.43
N SER A 97 -5.68 0.97 0.89
CA SER A 97 -6.96 1.48 1.37
C SER A 97 -7.32 0.97 2.78
N TRP A 98 -6.85 -0.23 3.14
CA TRP A 98 -6.97 -0.78 4.50
C TRP A 98 -5.60 -1.18 4.99
N SER A 99 -5.30 -0.92 6.26
CA SER A 99 -4.04 -1.39 6.84
C SER A 99 -3.98 -2.92 6.80
N PRO A 100 -2.76 -3.49 6.74
CA PRO A 100 -2.64 -4.95 6.58
C PRO A 100 -3.19 -5.72 7.76
N CYS A 101 -3.73 -6.89 7.47
CA CYS A 101 -4.32 -7.76 8.48
C CYS A 101 -3.27 -8.62 9.16
N PHE A 102 -3.67 -9.22 10.28
CA PHE A 102 -2.88 -10.22 11.00
C PHE A 102 -3.45 -11.62 10.79
N SER A 103 -4.77 -11.73 10.92
CA SER A 103 -5.43 -13.03 11.06
C SER A 103 -5.31 -13.90 9.81
N TRP A 104 -5.18 -13.29 8.63
CA TRP A 104 -5.00 -14.04 7.38
C TRP A 104 -3.55 -14.10 6.95
N GLY A 105 -2.63 -13.72 7.83
CA GLY A 105 -1.22 -13.92 7.61
C GLY A 105 -0.49 -12.82 6.88
N CYS A 106 -1.16 -11.72 6.54
CA CYS A 106 -0.52 -10.70 5.70
C CYS A 106 0.69 -10.08 6.39
N ALA A 107 0.53 -9.65 7.65
CA ALA A 107 1.66 -9.01 8.35
C ALA A 107 2.83 -9.97 8.50
N GLY A 108 2.54 -11.24 8.80
CA GLY A 108 3.60 -12.24 8.93
C GLY A 108 4.35 -12.49 7.63
N GLU A 109 3.61 -12.53 6.52
CA GLU A 109 4.27 -12.72 5.22
C GLU A 109 5.11 -11.52 4.84
N VAL A 110 4.63 -10.32 5.14
CA VAL A 110 5.41 -9.11 4.86
C VAL A 110 6.68 -9.11 5.71
N ARG A 111 6.55 -9.47 7.00
CA ARG A 111 7.72 -9.56 7.86
C ARG A 111 8.75 -10.54 7.30
N ALA A 112 8.29 -11.73 6.89
CA ALA A 112 9.20 -12.73 6.34
C ALA A 112 9.88 -12.20 5.08
N PHE A 113 9.12 -11.52 4.24
CA PHE A 113 9.69 -10.94 3.03
C PHE A 113 10.79 -9.94 3.36
N LEU A 114 10.54 -9.05 4.32
CA LEU A 114 11.53 -8.04 4.68
C LEU A 114 12.77 -8.67 5.29
N GLN A 115 12.61 -9.74 6.06
CA GLN A 115 13.75 -10.43 6.65
C GLN A 115 14.60 -11.13 5.59
N GLU A 116 13.96 -11.62 4.53
CA GLU A 116 14.68 -12.32 3.47
C GLU A 116 15.23 -11.36 2.41
N ASN A 117 14.73 -10.14 2.36
CA ASN A 117 15.10 -9.19 1.31
C ASN A 117 15.56 -7.88 1.96
N THR A 118 16.73 -7.93 2.59
CA THR A 118 17.23 -6.80 3.38
C THR A 118 17.60 -5.59 2.52
N HIS A 119 17.65 -5.77 1.20
CA HIS A 119 17.88 -4.63 0.31
C HIS A 119 16.60 -3.85 0.02
N VAL A 120 15.45 -4.30 0.53
CA VAL A 120 14.16 -3.63 0.31
C VAL A 120 13.70 -3.02 1.62
N ARG A 121 13.36 -1.73 1.56
CA ARG A 121 12.74 -1.02 2.67
C ARG A 121 11.31 -0.70 2.29
N LEU A 122 10.40 -0.88 3.24
CA LEU A 122 8.98 -0.74 2.96
C LEU A 122 8.41 0.43 3.74
N ARG A 123 7.65 1.25 3.05
CA ARG A 123 6.92 2.37 3.63
C ARG A 123 5.45 2.18 3.27
N ILE A 124 4.58 2.21 4.28
CA ILE A 124 3.16 1.94 4.11
C ILE A 124 2.37 3.15 4.56
N PHE A 125 1.54 3.67 3.66
CA PHE A 125 0.53 4.68 3.99
C PHE A 125 -0.83 4.04 3.85
N ALA A 126 -1.62 4.04 4.93
CA ALA A 126 -2.95 3.43 4.92
C ALA A 126 -4.03 4.48 5.01
N ALA A 127 -5.07 4.31 4.20
CA ALA A 127 -6.20 5.23 4.26
C ALA A 127 -7.07 4.98 5.49
N ARG A 128 -7.25 3.70 5.88
CA ARG A 128 -8.08 3.32 7.02
C ARG A 128 -7.41 2.18 7.76
N ILE A 129 -7.78 2.00 9.01
CA ILE A 129 -7.25 0.92 9.85
C ILE A 129 -8.26 -0.23 9.90
N UNK A 130 -8.03 -1.47 9.51
CA UNK A 130 -8.67 -2.42 9.40
C UNK A 130 -8.93 -2.92 10.52
N ASP A 131 -9.64 -2.40 11.37
CA ASP A 131 -9.95 -2.86 12.74
C ASP A 131 -11.04 -3.95 12.82
N UNK A 132 -11.25 -4.32 11.79
CA UNK A 132 -11.99 -5.35 11.67
C UNK A 132 -11.37 -6.53 12.01
N ASP A 133 -10.21 -6.70 11.83
CA ASP A 133 -9.38 -7.83 12.25
C ASP A 133 -9.12 -7.70 13.75
N PRO A 134 -9.49 -8.69 14.56
CA PRO A 134 -9.28 -8.50 15.99
C PRO A 134 -7.83 -8.31 16.41
N LEU A 135 -6.89 -8.73 15.58
CA LEU A 135 -5.47 -8.59 15.89
C LEU A 135 -4.82 -7.47 15.06
N TYR A 136 -5.59 -6.45 14.74
CA TYR A 136 -5.08 -5.39 13.87
C TYR A 136 -3.94 -4.60 14.52
N LYS A 137 -3.98 -4.44 15.83
CA LYS A 137 -2.90 -3.72 16.52
C LYS A 137 -1.61 -4.52 16.45
N GLU A 138 -1.73 -5.83 16.63
CA GLU A 138 -0.56 -6.70 16.52
C GLU A 138 0.03 -6.67 15.12
N ALA A 139 -0.83 -6.60 14.09
CA ALA A 139 -0.32 -6.51 12.72
C ALA A 139 0.51 -5.26 12.52
N LEU A 140 0.01 -4.12 13.00
CA LEU A 140 0.73 -2.86 12.82
C LEU A 140 2.03 -2.85 13.61
N GLN A 141 2.02 -3.39 14.83
CA GLN A 141 3.22 -3.46 15.63
C GLN A 141 4.24 -4.41 15.01
N MET A 142 3.78 -5.54 14.45
CA MET A 142 4.68 -6.48 13.79
C MET A 142 5.38 -5.82 12.60
N LEU A 143 4.64 -5.06 11.81
CA LEU A 143 5.24 -4.39 10.66
C LEU A 143 6.26 -3.35 11.11
N ARG A 144 5.92 -2.55 12.13
CA ARG A 144 6.87 -1.60 12.69
C ARG A 144 8.13 -2.31 13.17
N ASP A 145 7.96 -3.39 13.91
CA ASP A 145 9.11 -4.11 14.47
C ASP A 145 9.95 -4.75 13.37
N ALA A 146 9.35 -5.07 12.23
CA ALA A 146 10.09 -5.60 11.10
C ALA A 146 10.82 -4.53 10.30
N GLY A 147 10.68 -3.28 10.68
CA GLY A 147 11.38 -2.17 10.04
C GLY A 147 10.56 -1.38 9.05
N ALA A 148 9.31 -1.74 8.81
CA ALA A 148 8.48 -0.97 7.90
C ALA A 148 8.07 0.34 8.56
N GLN A 149 8.02 1.41 7.78
CA GLN A 149 7.44 2.66 8.22
C GLN A 149 5.95 2.61 7.96
N VAL A 150 5.15 2.87 8.99
CA VAL A 150 3.70 2.77 8.87
C VAL A 150 3.11 4.13 9.24
N SER A 151 2.28 4.66 8.35
CA SER A 151 1.66 5.97 8.53
C SER A 151 0.23 5.93 7.98
N ILE A 152 -0.56 6.92 8.37
CA ILE A 152 -1.88 7.13 7.82
C ILE A 152 -1.77 8.11 6.65
N MET A 153 -2.52 7.87 5.58
CA MET A 153 -2.56 8.80 4.46
C MET A 153 -3.18 10.12 4.88
N THR A 154 -2.51 11.20 4.50
CA THR A 154 -3.07 12.55 4.66
C THR A 154 -3.37 13.10 3.28
N TYR A 155 -3.82 14.35 3.24
CA TYR A 155 -4.16 14.99 1.98
C TYR A 155 -3.04 14.81 0.95
N ASP A 156 -1.80 15.00 1.36
CA ASP A 156 -0.69 14.93 0.41
C ASP A 156 -0.60 13.56 -0.25
N GLU A 157 -0.78 12.49 0.51
CA GLU A 157 -0.72 11.15 -0.07
C GLU A 157 -1.92 10.84 -0.96
N PHE A 158 -3.11 11.28 -0.56
CA PHE A 158 -4.28 11.11 -1.42
C PHE A 158 -4.12 11.86 -2.74
N LYS A 159 -3.64 13.09 -2.67
CA LYS A 159 -3.41 13.87 -3.87
C LYS A 159 -2.34 13.22 -4.75
N HIS A 160 -1.27 12.73 -4.13
CA HIS A 160 -0.21 12.06 -4.88
C HIS A 160 -0.76 10.84 -5.62
N CYS A 161 -1.60 10.06 -4.95
CA CYS A 161 -2.20 8.89 -5.60
C CYS A 161 -3.11 9.29 -6.74
N TRP A 162 -3.92 10.33 -6.53
CA TRP A 162 -4.77 10.84 -7.60
C TRP A 162 -3.94 11.24 -8.80
N ASP A 163 -2.89 12.02 -8.58
CA ASP A 163 -2.05 12.52 -9.66
C ASP A 163 -1.31 11.40 -10.37
N THR A 164 -0.92 10.35 -9.64
CA THR A 164 0.00 9.33 -10.14
C THR A 164 -0.71 8.11 -10.70
N PHE A 165 -1.77 7.62 -10.04
CA PHE A 165 -2.34 6.31 -10.32
C PHE A 165 -3.73 6.36 -10.95
N VAL A 166 -4.36 7.52 -10.99
CA VAL A 166 -5.77 7.65 -11.39
C VAL A 166 -5.87 8.25 -12.78
N ASP A 167 -6.82 7.75 -13.57
CA ASP A 167 -7.10 8.30 -14.90
C ASP A 167 -7.94 9.57 -14.74
N HIS A 168 -7.31 10.62 -14.25
CA HIS A 168 -8.02 11.85 -13.87
C HIS A 168 -8.25 12.79 -15.03
N GLN A 169 -7.56 12.58 -16.17
CA GLN A 169 -7.74 13.35 -17.39
C GLN A 169 -7.65 14.87 -17.14
N GLY A 170 -6.66 15.24 -16.34
CA GLY A 170 -6.41 16.65 -16.05
C GLY A 170 -7.26 17.26 -14.97
N CYS A 171 -8.23 16.52 -14.41
CA CYS A 171 -9.03 17.04 -13.31
C CYS A 171 -8.22 17.02 -12.03
N PRO A 172 -8.18 18.14 -11.29
CA PRO A 172 -7.44 18.14 -10.04
C PRO A 172 -8.15 17.34 -8.95
N PHE A 173 -7.37 16.90 -7.98
CA PHE A 173 -7.91 16.14 -6.86
C PHE A 173 -8.93 16.98 -6.09
N GLN A 174 -10.10 16.40 -5.84
CA GLN A 174 -11.15 17.04 -5.06
C GLN A 174 -11.29 16.26 -3.75
N PRO A 175 -10.82 16.81 -2.64
CA PRO A 175 -10.93 16.09 -1.38
C PRO A 175 -12.39 15.91 -0.96
N TRP A 176 -12.68 14.77 -0.36
CA TRP A 176 -14.02 14.51 0.16
C TRP A 176 -14.19 15.17 1.52
N ASP A 177 -15.45 15.34 1.91
CA ASP A 177 -15.77 15.94 3.20
C ASP A 177 -15.17 15.09 4.33
N GLY A 178 -14.51 15.74 5.25
CA GLY A 178 -13.98 15.09 6.43
C GLY A 178 -12.63 14.45 6.24
N LEU A 179 -12.00 14.62 5.07
CA LEU A 179 -10.72 13.97 4.82
C LEU A 179 -9.71 14.27 5.92
N ASP A 180 -9.50 15.54 6.22
CA ASP A 180 -8.47 15.92 7.18
C ASP A 180 -8.81 15.46 8.59
N GLU A 181 -10.08 15.57 8.98
CA GLU A 181 -10.51 15.17 10.31
C GLU A 181 -10.33 13.66 10.51
N HIS A 182 -10.72 12.87 9.51
CA HIS A 182 -10.54 11.42 9.59
C HIS A 182 -9.06 11.06 9.61
N SER A 183 -8.28 11.74 8.80
CA SER A 183 -6.85 11.47 8.75
C SER A 183 -6.19 11.75 10.09
N GLN A 184 -6.55 12.87 10.72
CA GLN A 184 -5.98 13.22 12.02
C GLN A 184 -6.39 12.21 13.10
N ALA A 185 -7.65 11.80 13.11
CA ALA A 185 -8.12 10.84 14.10
C ALA A 185 -7.41 9.50 13.93
N LEU A 186 -7.28 9.04 12.69
CA LEU A 186 -6.60 7.76 12.43
C LEU A 186 -5.12 7.86 12.75
N SER A 187 -4.49 8.99 12.47
CA SER A 187 -3.08 9.17 12.81
C SER A 187 -2.86 9.10 14.31
N GLY A 188 -3.77 9.70 15.09
CA GLY A 188 -3.67 9.59 16.55
C GLY A 188 -3.83 8.16 17.03
N ARG A 189 -4.79 7.44 16.46
CA ARG A 189 -4.98 6.03 16.81
C ARG A 189 -3.73 5.22 16.47
N LEU A 190 -3.18 5.42 15.29
CA LEU A 190 -1.98 4.67 14.89
C LEU A 190 -0.82 4.98 15.81
N ARG A 191 -0.63 6.25 16.15
CA ARG A 191 0.46 6.64 17.04
C ARG A 191 0.33 5.92 18.38
N ALA A 192 -0.89 5.87 18.94
CA ALA A 192 -1.11 5.19 20.21
C ALA A 192 -0.80 3.69 20.09
N ILE A 193 -1.21 3.06 18.98
CA ILE A 193 -0.93 1.64 18.77
C ILE A 193 0.57 1.39 18.71
N LEU A 194 1.30 2.22 17.97
CA LEU A 194 2.72 2.00 17.76
C LEU A 194 3.57 2.38 18.98
N GLN A 195 3.07 3.29 19.80
CA GLN A 195 3.78 3.64 21.04
C GLN A 195 3.64 2.55 22.09
N ASN A 196 2.61 1.74 22.02
CA ASN A 196 2.43 0.63 22.94
C ASN A 196 3.38 -0.49 22.53
N GLN A 197 4.32 -0.81 23.39
CA GLN A 197 5.39 -1.75 23.06
C GLN A 197 4.97 -3.21 23.26
N GLY A 198 3.68 -3.50 23.14
CA GLY A 198 3.22 -4.86 23.27
C GLY A 198 3.09 -5.35 24.68
N ASN A 199 2.95 -4.47 25.60
CA ASN A 199 2.75 -4.84 27.00
C ASN A 199 1.36 -5.37 27.22
#